data_cfb02ece0b1374f5740ac9ea04ce0f8e
#
_entry.id   cfb02ece0b1374f5740ac9ea04ce0f8e
#
_cell.length_a   1.000
_cell.length_b   1.000
_cell.length_c   1.000
_cell.angle_alpha   90.00
_cell.angle_beta   90.00
_cell.angle_gamma   90.00
#
_symmetry.space_group_name_H-M   'P 1'
#
loop_
_entity.id
_entity.type
_entity.pdbx_description
1 polymer ?
#
loop_
_entity_poly.entity_id
_entity_poly.type
_entity_poly.pdbx_seq_one_letter_code
_entity_poly.pdbx_strand_id
1 'polypeptide(L)'
;MIHLGKNSYQFNRQIFYVCLGGFDTHGNQNKSHPSKLRALSLSLWNFQMALEEMGLANNVTTFTMSDFGRTLTNNGDGTDHAWGASHIVMGGDGNNTSGNLVGGKLFGTFPDLAMDGGTLDYSMGKGRYVPATSQDQVNAAICQWFGVPTNDIESKLFPNLTNFGEKYLSLFAS
;
A
#
# COMPACT_ATOMS: atom_id res chain seq x y z
N MET A 1 -21.92 -1.91 4.70
CA MET A 1 -21.28 -2.08 6.02
C MET A 1 -20.74 -0.75 6.56
N ILE A 2 -19.84 -0.05 5.85
CA ILE A 2 -19.22 1.23 6.31
C ILE A 2 -20.27 2.26 6.71
N HIS A 3 -21.23 2.53 5.83
CA HIS A 3 -22.33 3.50 6.08
C HIS A 3 -23.18 3.10 7.29
N LEU A 4 -23.54 1.82 7.42
CA LEU A 4 -24.31 1.33 8.57
C LEU A 4 -23.51 1.44 9.88
N GLY A 5 -22.21 1.10 9.83
CA GLY A 5 -21.33 1.22 10.99
C GLY A 5 -21.26 2.64 11.51
N LYS A 6 -21.10 3.64 10.61
CA LYS A 6 -21.03 5.05 10.97
C LYS A 6 -22.38 5.59 11.47
N ASN A 7 -23.45 5.36 10.74
CA ASN A 7 -24.72 6.06 10.95
C ASN A 7 -25.70 5.30 11.86
N SER A 8 -25.69 3.95 11.81
CA SER A 8 -26.63 3.13 12.58
C SER A 8 -26.03 2.53 13.85
N TYR A 9 -24.79 2.06 13.77
CA TYR A 9 -24.10 1.43 14.92
C TYR A 9 -23.16 2.37 15.65
N GLN A 10 -22.91 3.58 15.11
CA GLN A 10 -22.04 4.61 15.69
C GLN A 10 -20.61 4.10 15.98
N PHE A 11 -20.07 3.23 15.12
CA PHE A 11 -18.69 2.77 15.24
C PHE A 11 -17.72 3.91 14.90
N ASN A 12 -16.84 4.21 15.85
CA ASN A 12 -15.83 5.26 15.66
C ASN A 12 -14.69 4.83 14.72
N ARG A 13 -14.41 3.53 14.66
CA ARG A 13 -13.32 2.95 13.86
C ARG A 13 -13.78 1.61 13.29
N GLN A 14 -13.41 1.36 12.02
CA GLN A 14 -13.72 0.10 11.34
C GLN A 14 -12.54 -0.29 10.46
N ILE A 15 -12.19 -1.57 10.43
CA ILE A 15 -11.19 -2.13 9.54
C ILE A 15 -11.86 -3.23 8.72
N PHE A 16 -11.65 -3.19 7.40
CA PHE A 16 -12.12 -4.19 6.46
C PHE A 16 -10.92 -4.79 5.73
N TYR A 17 -10.87 -6.09 5.69
CA TYR A 17 -9.88 -6.84 4.95
C TYR A 17 -10.53 -7.54 3.77
N VAL A 18 -9.98 -7.34 2.56
CA VAL A 18 -10.45 -7.95 1.33
C VAL A 18 -9.27 -8.62 0.64
N CYS A 19 -9.41 -9.90 0.31
CA CYS A 19 -8.37 -10.66 -0.35
C CYS A 19 -8.67 -10.78 -1.85
N LEU A 20 -7.67 -10.42 -2.67
CA LEU A 20 -7.68 -10.63 -4.11
C LEU A 20 -6.50 -11.53 -4.48
N GLY A 21 -6.77 -12.81 -4.73
CA GLY A 21 -5.75 -13.81 -5.01
C GLY A 21 -5.26 -13.86 -6.44
N GLY A 22 -4.27 -14.72 -6.66
CA GLY A 22 -3.77 -15.11 -7.99
C GLY A 22 -2.68 -14.19 -8.56
N PHE A 23 -2.00 -13.39 -7.74
CA PHE A 23 -0.85 -12.57 -8.14
C PHE A 23 0.50 -13.33 -8.04
N ASP A 24 0.49 -14.53 -7.50
CA ASP A 24 1.66 -15.41 -7.47
C ASP A 24 1.85 -16.11 -8.82
N THR A 25 2.35 -15.34 -9.79
CA THR A 25 2.39 -15.73 -11.21
C THR A 25 3.76 -16.27 -11.62
N HIS A 26 4.08 -17.50 -11.20
CA HIS A 26 5.27 -18.22 -11.66
C HIS A 26 5.17 -18.73 -13.09
N GLY A 27 3.96 -18.78 -13.65
CA GLY A 27 3.67 -19.13 -15.02
C GLY A 27 2.46 -18.37 -15.57
N ASN A 28 2.32 -18.31 -16.88
CA ASN A 28 1.21 -17.60 -17.57
C ASN A 28 1.04 -16.13 -17.16
N GLN A 29 2.09 -15.47 -16.69
CA GLN A 29 1.98 -14.12 -16.11
C GLN A 29 1.45 -13.12 -17.12
N ASN A 30 1.98 -13.11 -18.33
CA ASN A 30 1.57 -12.18 -19.39
C ASN A 30 0.10 -12.33 -19.79
N LYS A 31 -0.50 -13.51 -19.61
CA LYS A 31 -1.91 -13.78 -19.90
C LYS A 31 -2.82 -13.45 -18.72
N SER A 32 -2.39 -13.76 -17.50
CA SER A 32 -3.24 -13.67 -16.33
C SER A 32 -3.13 -12.33 -15.58
N HIS A 33 -1.94 -11.76 -15.50
CA HIS A 33 -1.67 -10.55 -14.69
C HIS A 33 -2.45 -9.32 -15.17
N PRO A 34 -2.56 -9.02 -16.49
CA PRO A 34 -3.34 -7.87 -16.94
C PRO A 34 -4.80 -7.90 -16.49
N SER A 35 -5.44 -9.07 -16.54
CA SER A 35 -6.84 -9.20 -16.10
C SER A 35 -7.01 -8.97 -14.60
N LYS A 36 -6.04 -9.39 -13.78
CA LYS A 36 -6.03 -9.17 -12.32
C LYS A 36 -5.81 -7.71 -11.96
N LEU A 37 -4.86 -7.04 -12.63
CA LEU A 37 -4.63 -5.60 -12.45
C LEU A 37 -5.86 -4.79 -12.88
N ARG A 38 -6.52 -5.20 -13.97
CA ARG A 38 -7.77 -4.58 -14.40
C ARG A 38 -8.87 -4.76 -13.34
N ALA A 39 -9.03 -5.97 -12.80
CA ALA A 39 -10.01 -6.23 -11.75
C ALA A 39 -9.74 -5.38 -10.50
N LEU A 40 -8.49 -5.32 -10.05
CA LEU A 40 -8.07 -4.47 -8.94
C LEU A 40 -8.39 -2.99 -9.21
N SER A 41 -7.96 -2.47 -10.37
CA SER A 41 -8.18 -1.07 -10.76
C SER A 41 -9.67 -0.70 -10.78
N LEU A 42 -10.51 -1.54 -11.42
CA LEU A 42 -11.94 -1.30 -11.48
C LEU A 42 -12.61 -1.39 -10.10
N SER A 43 -12.16 -2.31 -9.26
CA SER A 43 -12.69 -2.45 -7.89
C SER A 43 -12.37 -1.23 -7.04
N LEU A 44 -11.12 -0.75 -7.09
CA LEU A 44 -10.69 0.45 -6.39
C LEU A 44 -11.47 1.68 -6.88
N TRP A 45 -11.59 1.85 -8.20
CA TRP A 45 -12.35 2.93 -8.81
C TRP A 45 -13.82 2.94 -8.36
N ASN A 46 -14.52 1.81 -8.52
CA ASN A 46 -15.92 1.72 -8.15
C ASN A 46 -16.14 1.93 -6.65
N PHE A 47 -15.20 1.46 -5.83
CA PHE A 47 -15.26 1.68 -4.38
C PHE A 47 -15.10 3.15 -4.01
N GLN A 48 -14.14 3.85 -4.63
CA GLN A 48 -13.96 5.30 -4.42
C GLN A 48 -15.18 6.09 -4.84
N MET A 49 -15.76 5.81 -6.02
CA MET A 49 -16.99 6.44 -6.49
C MET A 49 -18.16 6.25 -5.51
N ALA A 50 -18.30 5.05 -4.95
CA ALA A 50 -19.34 4.77 -3.96
C ALA A 50 -19.08 5.53 -2.64
N LEU A 51 -17.83 5.70 -2.23
CA LEU A 51 -17.49 6.51 -1.04
C LEU A 51 -17.80 8.00 -1.26
N GLU A 52 -17.54 8.51 -2.45
CA GLU A 52 -17.86 9.90 -2.83
C GLU A 52 -19.38 10.12 -2.83
N GLU A 53 -20.16 9.22 -3.45
CA GLU A 53 -21.63 9.27 -3.46
C GLU A 53 -22.21 9.24 -2.04
N MET A 54 -21.60 8.48 -1.13
CA MET A 54 -22.01 8.42 0.27
C MET A 54 -21.50 9.58 1.12
N GLY A 55 -20.67 10.50 0.59
CA GLY A 55 -20.02 11.56 1.36
C GLY A 55 -19.01 11.04 2.39
N LEU A 56 -18.38 9.89 2.12
CA LEU A 56 -17.44 9.22 3.04
C LEU A 56 -15.99 9.18 2.54
N ALA A 57 -15.69 9.80 1.41
CA ALA A 57 -14.37 9.76 0.80
C ALA A 57 -13.24 10.18 1.76
N ASN A 58 -13.47 11.21 2.58
CA ASN A 58 -12.51 11.71 3.57
C ASN A 58 -12.44 10.87 4.87
N ASN A 59 -13.32 9.88 5.02
CA ASN A 59 -13.38 9.04 6.21
C ASN A 59 -12.80 7.63 6.00
N VAL A 60 -12.42 7.30 4.77
CA VAL A 60 -11.96 5.96 4.41
C VAL A 60 -10.64 6.05 3.66
N THR A 61 -9.65 5.35 4.18
CA THR A 61 -8.37 5.13 3.49
C THR A 61 -8.29 3.67 3.06
N THR A 62 -8.09 3.44 1.78
CA THR A 62 -7.92 2.13 1.18
C THR A 62 -6.45 1.96 0.78
N PHE A 63 -5.84 0.84 1.11
CA PHE A 63 -4.47 0.57 0.72
C PHE A 63 -4.27 -0.90 0.34
N THR A 64 -3.35 -1.14 -0.57
CA THR A 64 -2.97 -2.50 -0.97
C THR A 64 -1.82 -3.00 -0.11
N MET A 65 -1.78 -4.30 0.13
CA MET A 65 -0.67 -5.00 0.79
C MET A 65 -0.36 -6.29 0.03
N SER A 66 0.88 -6.74 0.11
CA SER A 66 1.31 -8.02 -0.45
C SER A 66 2.43 -8.60 0.40
N ASP A 67 2.51 -9.94 0.45
CA ASP A 67 3.55 -10.65 1.20
C ASP A 67 4.91 -10.60 0.49
N PHE A 68 4.92 -10.42 -0.83
CA PHE A 68 6.14 -10.36 -1.64
C PHE A 68 5.97 -9.50 -2.89
N GLY A 69 7.09 -9.01 -3.40
CA GLY A 69 7.20 -8.46 -4.75
C GLY A 69 7.55 -9.52 -5.79
N ARG A 70 7.82 -9.08 -7.02
CA ARG A 70 8.24 -9.97 -8.13
C ARG A 70 9.61 -9.55 -8.63
N THR A 71 10.40 -10.54 -9.10
CA THR A 71 11.68 -10.27 -9.76
C THR A 71 11.46 -9.49 -11.05
N LEU A 72 12.42 -8.66 -11.45
CA LEU A 72 12.41 -8.02 -12.77
C LEU A 72 12.77 -8.98 -13.90
N THR A 73 13.57 -9.99 -13.61
CA THR A 73 13.84 -11.06 -14.57
C THR A 73 12.70 -12.05 -14.60
N ASN A 74 12.37 -12.55 -15.79
CA ASN A 74 11.43 -13.66 -15.93
C ASN A 74 12.14 -15.03 -15.66
N ASN A 75 11.33 -16.04 -15.33
CA ASN A 75 11.76 -17.43 -15.15
C ASN A 75 11.38 -18.31 -16.35
N GLY A 76 10.99 -17.69 -17.48
CA GLY A 76 10.55 -18.34 -18.71
C GLY A 76 9.09 -18.03 -19.06
N ASP A 77 8.16 -18.11 -18.11
CA ASP A 77 6.72 -17.89 -18.33
C ASP A 77 6.06 -17.01 -17.24
N GLY A 78 6.81 -16.63 -16.24
CA GLY A 78 6.42 -15.76 -15.14
C GLY A 78 7.61 -15.11 -14.48
N THR A 79 7.48 -14.80 -13.20
CA THR A 79 8.55 -14.24 -12.36
C THR A 79 8.62 -14.97 -11.03
N ASP A 80 9.72 -14.78 -10.31
CA ASP A 80 9.89 -15.33 -8.96
C ASP A 80 9.59 -14.28 -7.88
N HIS A 81 9.59 -14.68 -6.62
CA HIS A 81 9.40 -13.79 -5.50
C HIS A 81 10.55 -12.82 -5.31
N ALA A 82 10.23 -11.60 -4.94
CA ALA A 82 11.16 -10.55 -4.55
C ALA A 82 10.64 -9.84 -3.29
N TRP A 83 11.42 -8.88 -2.76
CA TRP A 83 11.10 -8.23 -1.48
C TRP A 83 10.32 -6.93 -1.64
N GLY A 84 10.69 -6.11 -2.62
CA GLY A 84 10.09 -4.77 -2.82
C GLY A 84 8.96 -4.78 -3.83
N ALA A 85 7.98 -3.92 -3.59
CA ALA A 85 6.87 -3.65 -4.53
C ALA A 85 6.34 -2.24 -4.32
N SER A 86 5.62 -1.74 -5.33
CA SER A 86 4.85 -0.51 -5.19
C SER A 86 3.45 -0.84 -4.69
N HIS A 87 2.96 -0.04 -3.74
CA HIS A 87 1.61 -0.15 -3.20
C HIS A 87 0.79 1.10 -3.52
N ILE A 88 -0.51 0.95 -3.51
CA ILE A 88 -1.47 2.04 -3.73
C ILE A 88 -2.08 2.40 -2.38
N VAL A 89 -2.12 3.70 -2.07
CA VAL A 89 -2.93 4.26 -0.99
C VAL A 89 -3.92 5.22 -1.64
N MET A 90 -5.20 5.05 -1.35
CA MET A 90 -6.31 5.78 -1.99
C MET A 90 -7.31 6.25 -0.92
N GLY A 91 -7.86 7.42 -1.12
CA GLY A 91 -8.86 8.05 -0.25
C GLY A 91 -8.94 9.54 -0.48
N GLY A 92 -9.81 10.22 0.26
CA GLY A 92 -10.02 11.65 0.13
C GLY A 92 -10.93 12.03 -1.05
N ASP A 93 -11.29 13.29 -1.08
CA ASP A 93 -12.12 13.91 -2.11
C ASP A 93 -11.32 14.76 -3.11
N GLY A 94 -9.99 14.61 -3.11
CA GLY A 94 -9.07 15.40 -3.93
C GLY A 94 -8.68 16.75 -3.32
N ASN A 95 -9.24 17.15 -2.20
CA ASN A 95 -8.88 18.36 -1.48
C ASN A 95 -7.83 18.03 -0.41
N ASN A 96 -6.68 18.69 -0.44
CA ASN A 96 -5.62 18.50 0.57
C ASN A 96 -5.95 19.29 1.85
N THR A 97 -7.07 18.96 2.50
CA THR A 97 -7.44 19.51 3.81
C THR A 97 -6.79 18.68 4.91
N SER A 98 -6.57 19.32 6.07
CA SER A 98 -5.93 18.66 7.22
C SER A 98 -6.57 17.31 7.56
N GLY A 99 -5.74 16.30 7.75
CA GLY A 99 -6.16 14.93 8.02
C GLY A 99 -6.54 14.10 6.80
N ASN A 100 -6.67 14.70 5.60
CA ASN A 100 -6.96 13.97 4.36
C ASN A 100 -5.71 13.38 3.74
N LEU A 101 -5.89 12.29 3.00
CA LEU A 101 -4.81 11.69 2.22
C LEU A 101 -4.32 12.69 1.16
N VAL A 102 -3.00 12.86 1.08
CA VAL A 102 -2.35 13.68 0.06
C VAL A 102 -2.23 12.87 -1.22
N GLY A 103 -3.08 13.16 -2.19
CA GLY A 103 -3.12 12.46 -3.47
C GLY A 103 -2.11 12.97 -4.50
N GLY A 104 -1.96 12.22 -5.62
CA GLY A 104 -1.15 12.61 -6.77
C GLY A 104 0.36 12.60 -6.52
N LYS A 105 0.84 11.87 -5.51
CA LYS A 105 2.25 11.81 -5.10
C LYS A 105 2.79 10.38 -5.08
N LEU A 106 4.09 10.26 -5.26
CA LEU A 106 4.87 9.09 -4.92
C LEU A 106 5.51 9.33 -3.54
N PHE A 107 5.40 8.36 -2.66
CA PHE A 107 6.03 8.35 -1.34
C PHE A 107 7.16 7.32 -1.32
N GLY A 108 8.22 7.64 -0.61
CA GLY A 108 9.45 6.85 -0.63
C GLY A 108 10.33 7.17 -1.83
N THR A 109 11.42 6.44 -1.96
CA THR A 109 12.40 6.61 -3.05
C THR A 109 12.26 5.46 -4.03
N PHE A 110 12.03 5.77 -5.31
CA PHE A 110 12.04 4.75 -6.35
C PHE A 110 13.48 4.24 -6.52
N PRO A 111 13.72 2.92 -6.45
CA PRO A 111 15.06 2.39 -6.54
C PRO A 111 15.64 2.53 -7.96
N ASP A 112 16.98 2.62 -8.06
CA ASP A 112 17.67 2.38 -9.32
C ASP A 112 17.45 0.90 -9.71
N LEU A 113 16.84 0.70 -10.87
CA LEU A 113 16.51 -0.63 -11.40
C LEU A 113 17.68 -1.28 -12.18
N ALA A 114 18.91 -0.83 -11.95
CA ALA A 114 20.10 -1.45 -12.52
C ALA A 114 20.23 -2.91 -12.03
N MET A 115 20.25 -3.86 -12.97
CA MET A 115 20.34 -5.31 -12.70
C MET A 115 21.78 -5.85 -12.75
N ASP A 116 22.75 -5.00 -12.59
CA ASP A 116 24.20 -5.28 -12.65
C ASP A 116 24.86 -5.53 -11.28
N GLY A 117 24.04 -5.77 -10.25
CA GLY A 117 24.51 -5.88 -8.86
C GLY A 117 24.58 -4.51 -8.14
N GLY A 118 23.76 -3.53 -8.58
CA GLY A 118 23.59 -2.24 -7.91
C GLY A 118 23.22 -2.39 -6.43
N THR A 119 23.34 -1.31 -5.67
CA THR A 119 23.27 -1.29 -4.19
C THR A 119 22.01 -1.90 -3.58
N LEU A 120 20.94 -2.05 -4.33
CA LEU A 120 19.68 -2.62 -3.85
C LEU A 120 19.30 -3.97 -4.47
N ASP A 121 20.02 -4.43 -5.53
CA ASP A 121 19.83 -5.76 -6.10
C ASP A 121 20.77 -6.79 -5.47
N TYR A 122 20.37 -7.35 -4.36
CA TYR A 122 21.12 -8.42 -3.67
C TYR A 122 21.00 -9.80 -4.32
N SER A 123 20.37 -9.92 -5.47
CA SER A 123 20.11 -11.19 -6.12
C SER A 123 21.00 -11.50 -7.32
N MET A 124 22.11 -10.80 -7.47
CA MET A 124 23.07 -11.02 -8.57
C MET A 124 22.42 -10.88 -9.96
N GLY A 125 21.72 -9.80 -10.21
CA GLY A 125 21.13 -9.49 -11.51
C GLY A 125 19.72 -10.06 -11.73
N LYS A 126 19.06 -10.62 -10.69
CA LYS A 126 17.68 -11.09 -10.82
C LYS A 126 16.62 -10.01 -10.56
N GLY A 127 17.04 -8.83 -10.08
CA GLY A 127 16.13 -7.75 -9.79
C GLY A 127 15.21 -8.04 -8.60
N ARG A 128 15.77 -8.57 -7.52
CA ARG A 128 15.13 -8.69 -6.21
C ARG A 128 15.53 -7.50 -5.35
N TYR A 129 14.87 -6.39 -5.52
CA TYR A 129 15.25 -5.16 -4.83
C TYR A 129 14.80 -5.17 -3.38
N VAL A 130 15.69 -4.70 -2.49
CA VAL A 130 15.34 -4.33 -1.12
C VAL A 130 14.58 -3.01 -1.18
N PRO A 131 13.37 -2.92 -0.59
CA PRO A 131 12.61 -1.67 -0.59
C PRO A 131 13.34 -0.58 0.20
N ALA A 132 13.34 0.64 -0.34
CA ALA A 132 13.91 1.81 0.35
C ALA A 132 13.00 2.33 1.47
N THR A 133 11.74 1.95 1.46
CA THR A 133 10.74 2.30 2.47
C THR A 133 10.19 1.02 3.09
N SER A 134 10.21 0.96 4.41
CA SER A 134 9.66 -0.18 5.15
C SER A 134 8.14 -0.15 5.15
N GLN A 135 7.52 -1.33 5.13
CA GLN A 135 6.08 -1.48 5.37
C GLN A 135 5.66 -0.90 6.74
N ASP A 136 6.54 -0.96 7.74
CA ASP A 136 6.30 -0.38 9.07
C ASP A 136 6.11 1.14 9.00
N GLN A 137 6.87 1.86 8.16
CA GLN A 137 6.73 3.31 7.99
C GLN A 137 5.38 3.69 7.35
N VAL A 138 4.93 2.90 6.37
CA VAL A 138 3.61 3.06 5.74
C VAL A 138 2.49 2.78 6.74
N ASN A 139 2.56 1.64 7.40
CA ASN A 139 1.54 1.21 8.36
C ASN A 139 1.47 2.13 9.58
N ALA A 140 2.62 2.64 10.05
CA ALA A 140 2.67 3.61 11.14
C ALA A 140 1.91 4.91 10.80
N ALA A 141 2.11 5.44 9.60
CA ALA A 141 1.38 6.63 9.14
C ALA A 141 -0.13 6.38 9.07
N ILE A 142 -0.56 5.21 8.58
CA ILE A 142 -1.97 4.81 8.53
C ILE A 142 -2.54 4.63 9.95
N CYS A 143 -1.80 3.98 10.85
CA CYS A 143 -2.21 3.81 12.26
C CYS A 143 -2.35 5.16 12.98
N GLN A 144 -1.44 6.09 12.73
CA GLN A 144 -1.51 7.44 13.29
C GLN A 144 -2.78 8.17 12.80
N TRP A 145 -3.05 8.14 11.51
CA TRP A 145 -4.30 8.68 10.94
C TRP A 145 -5.54 7.99 11.53
N PHE A 146 -5.48 6.69 11.73
CA PHE A 146 -6.56 5.90 12.34
C PHE A 146 -6.81 6.26 13.81
N GLY A 147 -5.90 7.00 14.45
CA GLY A 147 -5.99 7.48 15.82
C GLY A 147 -5.36 6.55 16.86
N VAL A 148 -4.44 5.69 16.45
CA VAL A 148 -3.64 4.91 17.39
C VAL A 148 -2.61 5.83 18.06
N PRO A 149 -2.45 5.82 19.39
CA PRO A 149 -1.47 6.64 20.07
C PRO A 149 -0.05 6.35 19.60
N THR A 150 0.76 7.40 19.39
CA THR A 150 2.15 7.28 18.91
C THR A 150 2.99 6.32 19.75
N ASN A 151 2.84 6.37 21.08
CA ASN A 151 3.55 5.44 21.96
C ASN A 151 3.21 3.97 21.67
N ASP A 152 1.95 3.66 21.38
CA ASP A 152 1.55 2.29 21.06
C ASP A 152 2.05 1.86 19.67
N ILE A 153 2.08 2.78 18.72
CA ILE A 153 2.65 2.55 17.39
C ILE A 153 4.14 2.19 17.51
N GLU A 154 4.92 3.00 18.21
CA GLU A 154 6.38 2.85 18.27
C GLU A 154 6.86 1.77 19.23
N SER A 155 6.15 1.53 20.34
CA SER A 155 6.60 0.57 21.35
C SER A 155 5.98 -0.83 21.22
N LYS A 156 4.80 -0.95 20.62
CA LYS A 156 4.05 -2.21 20.56
C LYS A 156 3.86 -2.74 19.16
N LEU A 157 3.48 -1.87 18.20
CA LEU A 157 3.13 -2.31 16.84
C LEU A 157 4.38 -2.39 15.96
N PHE A 158 5.19 -1.34 15.92
CA PHE A 158 6.34 -1.22 15.02
C PHE A 158 7.60 -0.75 15.77
N PRO A 159 8.16 -1.55 16.70
CA PRO A 159 9.32 -1.13 17.50
C PRO A 159 10.58 -0.84 16.66
N ASN A 160 10.64 -1.39 15.44
CA ASN A 160 11.76 -1.17 14.52
C ASN A 160 11.74 0.22 13.84
N LEU A 161 10.68 1.03 14.02
CA LEU A 161 10.60 2.38 13.46
C LEU A 161 11.77 3.27 13.91
N THR A 162 12.37 2.99 15.07
CA THR A 162 13.55 3.72 15.57
C THR A 162 14.78 3.59 14.67
N ASN A 163 14.81 2.58 13.78
CA ASN A 163 15.91 2.36 12.85
C ASN A 163 15.82 3.26 11.60
N PHE A 164 14.70 3.97 11.39
CA PHE A 164 14.47 4.82 10.24
C PHE A 164 14.53 6.30 10.61
N GLY A 165 15.16 7.11 9.75
CA GLY A 165 15.24 8.55 9.93
C GLY A 165 13.86 9.23 9.81
N GLU A 166 13.02 8.77 8.87
CA GLU A 166 11.60 9.12 8.75
C GLU A 166 10.77 7.95 9.26
N LYS A 167 10.14 8.08 10.41
CA LYS A 167 9.32 7.01 10.99
C LYS A 167 7.94 6.87 10.34
N TYR A 168 7.38 7.97 9.88
CA TYR A 168 6.04 8.06 9.32
C TYR A 168 6.10 8.73 7.96
N LEU A 169 5.56 8.11 6.95
CA LEU A 169 5.40 8.77 5.65
C LEU A 169 4.35 9.89 5.75
N SER A 170 4.61 11.00 5.09
CA SER A 170 3.69 12.17 5.06
C SER A 170 2.48 11.89 4.15
N LEU A 171 1.76 10.79 4.40
CA LEU A 171 0.62 10.36 3.61
C LEU A 171 -0.59 11.28 3.78
N PHE A 172 -0.73 11.93 4.92
CA PHE A 172 -1.89 12.75 5.28
C PHE A 172 -1.47 14.20 5.49
N ALA A 173 -2.34 15.12 5.06
CA ALA A 173 -2.12 16.55 5.25
C ALA A 173 -2.13 16.91 6.75
N SER A 174 -1.19 17.75 7.15
CA SER A 174 -1.07 18.30 8.51
C SER A 174 -2.06 19.39 8.81
#